data_cf0362615f8b51b2fe2784bfe2f9f3ca
#
_entry.id   cf0362615f8b51b2fe2784bfe2f9f3ca
#
_cell.length_a   1.000
_cell.length_b   1.000
_cell.length_c   1.000
_cell.angle_alpha   90.00
_cell.angle_beta   90.00
_cell.angle_gamma   90.00
#
_symmetry.space_group_name_H-M   'P 1'
#
loop_
_entity.id
_entity.type
_entity.pdbx_description
1 polymer ?
#
loop_
_entity_poly.entity_id
_entity_poly.type
_entity_poly.pdbx_seq_one_letter_code
_entity_poly.pdbx_strand_id
1 'polypeptide(L)'
;MNLELVHLIEQIGREKGIETELLIDAIKAAVVSASRKRLGQLENIDADIDLETGHISLALIKEAVEEVEEPALQCTLEEAKEENPEAALGDQVRFPVEVDISALGRVAAQTAKQVIVQRVREAEREMIYNEYKDREGDLIMGIVQRYEKGNYIIDLGKAEAILPYREQSFREQFHRGDRLRAFVLEVRNTTRGPQIVLSRTHPGLLTKLFEMEVPEVYEGIVEIAEAVREPSGRAKIAVRSKERDVDPVGACVGVRGSRVQAIVGELRGEKIDIIAWSDDPVKFVTNALSPAKIAKVIVHEKENTMEVIAPEDQLSLAIGKKGQNVRLAAKLTRWKIDIKSEESF
;
A
#
# COMPACT_ATOMS: atom_id res chain seq x y z
N MET A 1 -25.97 -23.45 25.86
CA MET A 1 -25.00 -22.30 25.87
C MET A 1 -23.76 -22.55 25.01
N ASN A 2 -23.25 -23.77 24.98
CA ASN A 2 -22.00 -24.06 24.21
C ASN A 2 -22.20 -24.11 22.69
N LEU A 3 -23.31 -24.62 22.16
CA LEU A 3 -23.63 -24.64 20.73
C LEU A 3 -23.86 -23.22 20.14
N GLU A 4 -24.37 -22.29 20.92
CA GLU A 4 -24.51 -20.89 20.52
C GLU A 4 -23.15 -20.21 20.27
N LEU A 5 -22.11 -20.60 21.00
CA LEU A 5 -20.75 -20.09 20.82
C LEU A 5 -20.17 -20.58 19.47
N VAL A 6 -20.33 -21.84 19.14
CA VAL A 6 -19.86 -22.42 17.87
C VAL A 6 -20.57 -21.76 16.69
N HIS A 7 -21.89 -21.62 16.76
CA HIS A 7 -22.66 -20.91 15.73
C HIS A 7 -22.23 -19.46 15.56
N LEU A 8 -21.93 -18.77 16.68
CA LEU A 8 -21.44 -17.39 16.64
C LEU A 8 -20.07 -17.30 15.96
N ILE A 9 -19.16 -18.24 16.26
CA ILE A 9 -17.83 -18.33 15.63
C ILE A 9 -17.99 -18.55 14.12
N GLU A 10 -18.81 -19.48 13.70
CA GLU A 10 -19.05 -19.79 12.28
C GLU A 10 -19.71 -18.60 11.55
N GLN A 11 -20.70 -17.97 12.18
CA GLN A 11 -21.39 -16.82 11.60
C GLN A 11 -20.43 -15.65 11.39
N ILE A 12 -19.64 -15.30 12.41
CA ILE A 12 -18.64 -14.22 12.33
C ILE A 12 -17.58 -14.56 11.27
N GLY A 13 -17.11 -15.82 11.24
CA GLY A 13 -16.16 -16.29 10.23
C GLY A 13 -16.68 -16.06 8.81
N ARG A 14 -17.94 -16.44 8.54
CA ARG A 14 -18.58 -16.28 7.22
C ARG A 14 -18.88 -14.83 6.87
N GLU A 15 -19.45 -14.04 7.81
CA GLU A 15 -19.84 -12.64 7.55
C GLU A 15 -18.64 -11.71 7.37
N LYS A 16 -17.54 -11.99 8.06
CA LYS A 16 -16.34 -11.16 8.06
C LYS A 16 -15.17 -11.72 7.24
N GLY A 17 -15.30 -12.94 6.72
CA GLY A 17 -14.24 -13.62 5.97
C GLY A 17 -12.99 -13.92 6.81
N ILE A 18 -13.18 -14.19 8.11
CA ILE A 18 -12.10 -14.46 9.06
C ILE A 18 -11.99 -15.98 9.25
N GLU A 19 -10.76 -16.49 9.25
CA GLU A 19 -10.53 -17.92 9.50
C GLU A 19 -11.04 -18.32 10.89
N THR A 20 -11.79 -19.42 10.94
CA THR A 20 -12.41 -19.93 12.16
C THR A 20 -11.38 -20.23 13.25
N GLU A 21 -10.19 -20.71 12.87
CA GLU A 21 -9.07 -21.00 13.77
C GLU A 21 -8.62 -19.76 14.55
N LEU A 22 -8.56 -18.63 13.89
CA LEU A 22 -8.15 -17.36 14.50
C LEU A 22 -9.14 -16.87 15.57
N LEU A 23 -10.43 -17.14 15.35
CA LEU A 23 -11.49 -16.85 16.33
C LEU A 23 -11.42 -17.80 17.52
N ILE A 24 -11.11 -19.07 17.29
CA ILE A 24 -10.94 -20.09 18.34
C ILE A 24 -9.78 -19.72 19.24
N ASP A 25 -8.63 -19.36 18.67
CA ASP A 25 -7.44 -18.94 19.42
C ASP A 25 -7.73 -17.70 20.28
N ALA A 26 -8.50 -16.76 19.74
CA ALA A 26 -8.92 -15.59 20.49
C ALA A 26 -9.80 -15.96 21.72
N ILE A 27 -10.67 -16.92 21.56
CA ILE A 27 -11.55 -17.39 22.66
C ILE A 27 -10.72 -18.16 23.68
N LYS A 28 -9.81 -19.06 23.24
CA LYS A 28 -8.87 -19.78 24.11
C LYS A 28 -8.06 -18.78 24.96
N ALA A 29 -7.46 -17.77 24.35
CA ALA A 29 -6.71 -16.74 25.05
C ALA A 29 -7.56 -15.97 26.08
N ALA A 30 -8.82 -15.67 25.74
CA ALA A 30 -9.74 -14.97 26.65
C ALA A 30 -10.09 -15.85 27.87
N VAL A 31 -10.36 -17.13 27.64
CA VAL A 31 -10.67 -18.11 28.72
C VAL A 31 -9.48 -18.29 29.63
N VAL A 32 -8.27 -18.45 29.08
CA VAL A 32 -7.01 -18.52 29.85
C VAL A 32 -6.81 -17.28 30.69
N SER A 33 -6.97 -16.09 30.12
CA SER A 33 -6.83 -14.80 30.83
C SER A 33 -7.79 -14.65 31.99
N ALA A 34 -9.04 -15.06 31.81
CA ALA A 34 -10.06 -15.03 32.84
C ALA A 34 -9.80 -16.05 33.96
N SER A 35 -9.29 -17.23 33.60
CA SER A 35 -9.01 -18.34 34.51
C SER A 35 -7.76 -18.05 35.38
N ARG A 36 -6.74 -17.35 34.85
CA ARG A 36 -5.56 -16.92 35.60
C ARG A 36 -5.90 -16.14 36.88
N LYS A 37 -6.87 -15.26 36.84
CA LYS A 37 -7.30 -14.48 37.99
C LYS A 37 -7.88 -15.33 39.12
N ARG A 38 -8.46 -16.50 38.80
CA ARG A 38 -9.07 -17.41 39.76
C ARG A 38 -8.14 -18.48 40.28
N LEU A 39 -7.22 -18.96 39.41
CA LEU A 39 -6.29 -20.06 39.71
C LEU A 39 -4.95 -19.57 40.29
N GLY A 40 -4.89 -18.32 40.78
CA GLY A 40 -3.70 -17.79 41.48
C GLY A 40 -2.60 -17.30 40.57
N GLN A 41 -2.92 -16.74 39.37
CA GLN A 41 -1.99 -16.18 38.38
C GLN A 41 -1.00 -17.20 37.78
N LEU A 42 -1.40 -18.47 37.70
CA LEU A 42 -0.59 -19.49 37.03
C LEU A 42 -0.41 -19.14 35.54
N GLU A 43 0.82 -19.21 35.06
CA GLU A 43 1.17 -18.85 33.66
C GLU A 43 0.97 -20.02 32.68
N ASN A 44 0.97 -21.25 33.17
CA ASN A 44 0.92 -22.49 32.42
C ASN A 44 -0.47 -23.08 32.17
N ILE A 45 -1.50 -22.22 32.11
CA ILE A 45 -2.86 -22.61 31.78
C ILE A 45 -3.03 -22.66 30.27
N ASP A 46 -3.59 -23.76 29.78
CA ASP A 46 -4.05 -23.92 28.39
C ASP A 46 -5.53 -24.17 28.35
N ALA A 47 -6.18 -23.74 27.25
CA ALA A 47 -7.61 -23.93 27.01
C ALA A 47 -7.83 -24.64 25.69
N ASP A 48 -8.77 -25.55 25.65
CA ASP A 48 -9.22 -26.19 24.41
C ASP A 48 -10.73 -26.07 24.23
N ILE A 49 -11.17 -26.05 22.95
CA ILE A 49 -12.57 -25.88 22.58
C ILE A 49 -12.93 -27.03 21.63
N ASP A 50 -13.85 -27.86 22.05
CA ASP A 50 -14.45 -28.84 21.18
C ASP A 50 -15.51 -28.17 20.28
N LEU A 51 -15.26 -28.17 18.98
CA LEU A 51 -16.14 -27.53 17.99
C LEU A 51 -17.44 -28.26 17.73
N GLU A 52 -17.55 -29.55 18.05
CA GLU A 52 -18.78 -30.30 17.87
C GLU A 52 -19.76 -30.02 19.01
N THR A 53 -19.26 -29.97 20.23
CA THR A 53 -20.07 -29.81 21.45
C THR A 53 -20.06 -28.37 21.99
N GLY A 54 -19.12 -27.54 21.56
CA GLY A 54 -18.86 -26.22 22.13
C GLY A 54 -18.32 -26.31 23.56
N HIS A 55 -17.82 -27.47 24.01
CA HIS A 55 -17.24 -27.65 25.34
C HIS A 55 -15.86 -27.01 25.41
N ILE A 56 -15.67 -26.26 26.48
CA ILE A 56 -14.37 -25.62 26.77
C ILE A 56 -13.74 -26.38 27.91
N SER A 57 -12.54 -26.90 27.69
CA SER A 57 -11.71 -27.56 28.71
C SER A 57 -10.50 -26.70 29.07
N LEU A 58 -10.10 -26.75 30.32
CA LEU A 58 -8.86 -26.11 30.81
C LEU A 58 -7.92 -27.19 31.31
N ALA A 59 -6.63 -26.96 31.04
CA ALA A 59 -5.57 -27.80 31.56
C ALA A 59 -4.38 -26.97 32.05
N LEU A 60 -3.67 -27.49 33.04
CA LEU A 60 -2.33 -27.01 33.43
C LEU A 60 -1.30 -27.78 32.61
N ILE A 61 -0.41 -27.08 31.99
CA ILE A 61 0.74 -27.67 31.30
C ILE A 61 1.88 -27.79 32.29
N LYS A 62 2.31 -29.03 32.60
CA LYS A 62 3.44 -29.28 33.48
C LYS A 62 4.51 -30.10 32.78
N GLU A 63 5.76 -29.81 33.08
CA GLU A 63 6.89 -30.56 32.57
C GLU A 63 7.19 -31.78 33.48
N ALA A 64 7.37 -32.93 32.89
CA ALA A 64 7.72 -34.16 33.62
C ALA A 64 9.20 -34.13 33.99
N VAL A 65 9.50 -34.11 35.28
CA VAL A 65 10.86 -34.03 35.82
C VAL A 65 11.14 -35.18 36.79
N GLU A 66 12.42 -35.46 37.08
CA GLU A 66 12.82 -36.47 38.09
C GLU A 66 12.54 -35.98 39.51
N GLU A 67 12.88 -34.71 39.80
CA GLU A 67 12.64 -34.07 41.09
C GLU A 67 11.85 -32.76 40.84
N VAL A 68 10.72 -32.65 41.52
CA VAL A 68 9.80 -31.50 41.38
C VAL A 68 10.30 -30.36 42.27
N GLU A 69 10.82 -29.29 41.64
CA GLU A 69 11.21 -28.07 42.35
C GLU A 69 10.03 -27.08 42.44
N GLU A 70 9.27 -26.96 41.36
CA GLU A 70 8.10 -26.06 41.25
C GLU A 70 6.82 -26.85 40.93
N PRO A 71 6.02 -27.26 41.93
CA PRO A 71 4.83 -28.08 41.77
C PRO A 71 3.74 -27.45 40.84
N ALA A 72 3.82 -26.14 40.66
CA ALA A 72 2.92 -25.42 39.75
C ALA A 72 3.26 -25.68 38.29
N LEU A 73 4.54 -25.84 37.92
CA LEU A 73 5.05 -25.96 36.55
C LEU A 73 5.55 -27.35 36.22
N GLN A 74 5.81 -28.19 37.24
CA GLN A 74 6.45 -29.48 37.10
C GLN A 74 5.61 -30.59 37.74
N CYS A 75 5.78 -31.81 37.25
CA CYS A 75 5.16 -33.01 37.78
C CYS A 75 6.16 -34.17 37.77
N THR A 76 5.91 -35.19 38.57
CA THR A 76 6.71 -36.42 38.52
C THR A 76 6.38 -37.21 37.24
N LEU A 77 7.32 -38.09 36.84
CA LEU A 77 7.09 -38.98 35.70
C LEU A 77 5.91 -39.94 35.93
N GLU A 78 5.63 -40.31 37.19
CA GLU A 78 4.49 -41.13 37.54
C GLU A 78 3.15 -40.42 37.30
N GLU A 79 3.06 -39.20 37.81
CA GLU A 79 1.88 -38.32 37.57
C GLU A 79 1.69 -38.04 36.09
N ALA A 80 2.76 -37.78 35.34
CA ALA A 80 2.72 -37.54 33.91
C ALA A 80 2.19 -38.76 33.15
N LYS A 81 2.54 -39.99 33.56
CA LYS A 81 2.06 -41.22 32.92
C LYS A 81 0.60 -41.58 33.26
N GLU A 82 0.07 -41.05 34.36
CA GLU A 82 -1.36 -41.19 34.65
C GLU A 82 -2.23 -40.47 33.64
N GLU A 83 -1.78 -39.29 33.16
CA GLU A 83 -2.48 -38.50 32.15
C GLU A 83 -2.10 -38.88 30.70
N ASN A 84 -0.82 -39.21 30.47
CA ASN A 84 -0.32 -39.69 29.18
C ASN A 84 0.61 -40.88 29.38
N PRO A 85 0.18 -42.14 29.10
CA PRO A 85 1.00 -43.33 29.30
C PRO A 85 2.33 -43.40 28.56
N GLU A 86 2.47 -42.60 27.48
CA GLU A 86 3.71 -42.51 26.68
C GLU A 86 4.62 -41.40 27.12
N ALA A 87 4.32 -40.64 28.21
CA ALA A 87 5.09 -39.50 28.67
C ALA A 87 6.51 -39.92 29.10
N ALA A 88 7.50 -39.12 28.69
CA ALA A 88 8.90 -39.22 29.03
C ALA A 88 9.36 -37.99 29.83
N LEU A 89 10.55 -38.09 30.46
CA LEU A 89 11.16 -36.95 31.14
C LEU A 89 11.40 -35.79 30.14
N GLY A 90 11.01 -34.58 30.54
CA GLY A 90 11.10 -33.37 29.74
C GLY A 90 9.85 -33.12 28.87
N ASP A 91 8.88 -34.03 28.82
CA ASP A 91 7.65 -33.83 28.11
C ASP A 91 6.71 -32.87 28.84
N GLN A 92 5.98 -32.07 28.06
CA GLN A 92 4.89 -31.25 28.59
C GLN A 92 3.57 -32.05 28.58
N VAL A 93 3.01 -32.24 29.76
CA VAL A 93 1.79 -33.02 29.97
C VAL A 93 0.64 -32.10 30.41
N ARG A 94 -0.56 -32.39 29.91
CA ARG A 94 -1.78 -31.63 30.18
C ARG A 94 -2.52 -32.26 31.34
N PHE A 95 -2.69 -31.52 32.41
CA PHE A 95 -3.48 -31.92 33.57
C PHE A 95 -4.84 -31.22 33.53
N PRO A 96 -5.93 -31.93 33.35
CA PRO A 96 -7.26 -31.32 33.27
C PRO A 96 -7.63 -30.64 34.58
N VAL A 97 -8.19 -29.40 34.47
CA VAL A 97 -8.66 -28.65 35.61
C VAL A 97 -10.17 -28.55 35.53
N GLU A 98 -10.86 -29.10 36.54
CA GLU A 98 -12.31 -28.93 36.67
C GLU A 98 -12.60 -27.49 37.14
N VAL A 99 -12.97 -26.64 36.23
CA VAL A 99 -13.44 -25.30 36.50
C VAL A 99 -14.88 -25.18 36.01
N ASP A 100 -15.77 -24.82 36.93
CA ASP A 100 -17.11 -24.43 36.53
C ASP A 100 -17.06 -23.15 35.70
N ILE A 101 -17.10 -23.34 34.35
CA ILE A 101 -17.04 -22.27 33.37
C ILE A 101 -18.23 -21.33 33.54
N SER A 102 -19.38 -21.83 34.05
CA SER A 102 -20.55 -21.01 34.37
C SER A 102 -20.23 -20.03 35.51
N ALA A 103 -19.29 -20.37 36.38
CA ALA A 103 -18.85 -19.58 37.51
C ALA A 103 -17.76 -18.54 37.18
N LEU A 104 -17.17 -18.55 35.94
CA LEU A 104 -16.27 -17.48 35.45
C LEU A 104 -16.99 -16.16 35.20
N GLY A 105 -18.30 -16.19 35.18
CA GLY A 105 -19.19 -15.04 35.30
C GLY A 105 -19.06 -13.98 34.17
N ARG A 106 -19.74 -12.87 34.39
CA ARG A 106 -19.86 -11.75 33.43
C ARG A 106 -18.50 -11.17 33.00
N VAL A 107 -17.49 -11.20 33.88
CA VAL A 107 -16.16 -10.66 33.58
C VAL A 107 -15.44 -11.47 32.51
N ALA A 108 -15.52 -12.81 32.60
CA ALA A 108 -14.93 -13.71 31.60
C ALA A 108 -15.62 -13.54 30.24
N ALA A 109 -16.95 -13.49 30.22
CA ALA A 109 -17.73 -13.27 29.01
C ALA A 109 -17.42 -11.90 28.35
N GLN A 110 -17.27 -10.84 29.17
CA GLN A 110 -16.86 -9.53 28.67
C GLN A 110 -15.43 -9.53 28.12
N THR A 111 -14.49 -10.18 28.83
CA THR A 111 -13.11 -10.30 28.36
C THR A 111 -13.03 -11.08 27.05
N ALA A 112 -13.73 -12.21 26.95
CA ALA A 112 -13.84 -12.99 25.73
C ALA A 112 -14.39 -12.15 24.58
N LYS A 113 -15.49 -11.44 24.81
CA LYS A 113 -16.06 -10.54 23.80
C LYS A 113 -15.08 -9.45 23.35
N GLN A 114 -14.35 -8.85 24.27
CA GLN A 114 -13.33 -7.82 23.92
C GLN A 114 -12.17 -8.41 23.09
N VAL A 115 -11.67 -9.59 23.49
CA VAL A 115 -10.58 -10.26 22.75
C VAL A 115 -11.05 -10.65 21.35
N ILE A 116 -12.26 -11.22 21.21
CA ILE A 116 -12.86 -11.56 19.92
C ILE A 116 -12.97 -10.28 19.05
N VAL A 117 -13.55 -9.22 19.57
CA VAL A 117 -13.70 -7.95 18.83
C VAL A 117 -12.33 -7.39 18.42
N GLN A 118 -11.33 -7.52 19.26
CA GLN A 118 -9.98 -7.08 18.93
C GLN A 118 -9.35 -7.92 17.82
N ARG A 119 -9.46 -9.24 17.88
CA ARG A 119 -8.93 -10.14 16.85
C ARG A 119 -9.64 -9.97 15.51
N VAL A 120 -10.95 -9.79 15.54
CA VAL A 120 -11.73 -9.46 14.33
C VAL A 120 -11.20 -8.16 13.70
N ARG A 121 -10.97 -7.11 14.49
CA ARG A 121 -10.40 -5.86 13.99
C ARG A 121 -8.98 -6.01 13.45
N GLU A 122 -8.15 -6.81 14.09
CA GLU A 122 -6.78 -7.10 13.64
C GLU A 122 -6.81 -7.82 12.30
N ALA A 123 -7.65 -8.85 12.14
CA ALA A 123 -7.83 -9.57 10.90
C ALA A 123 -8.40 -8.67 9.77
N GLU A 124 -9.43 -7.85 10.06
CA GLU A 124 -9.95 -6.87 9.11
C GLU A 124 -8.85 -5.89 8.65
N ARG A 125 -7.98 -5.43 9.55
CA ARG A 125 -6.85 -4.55 9.23
C ARG A 125 -5.81 -5.25 8.35
N GLU A 126 -5.49 -6.49 8.66
CA GLU A 126 -4.55 -7.27 7.87
C GLU A 126 -5.06 -7.54 6.46
N MET A 127 -6.34 -7.90 6.32
CA MET A 127 -7.00 -8.05 5.02
C MET A 127 -6.94 -6.76 4.20
N ILE A 128 -7.27 -5.60 4.81
CA ILE A 128 -7.18 -4.30 4.16
C ILE A 128 -5.73 -4.00 3.76
N TYR A 129 -4.77 -4.23 4.66
CA TYR A 129 -3.36 -4.02 4.37
C TYR A 129 -2.91 -4.82 3.15
N ASN A 130 -3.18 -6.11 3.11
CA ASN A 130 -2.79 -7.00 2.02
C ASN A 130 -3.48 -6.60 0.70
N GLU A 131 -4.79 -6.34 0.71
CA GLU A 131 -5.54 -5.91 -0.47
C GLU A 131 -4.96 -4.64 -1.10
N TYR A 132 -4.60 -3.64 -0.28
CA TYR A 132 -4.09 -2.37 -0.80
C TYR A 132 -2.57 -2.38 -1.00
N LYS A 133 -1.83 -3.25 -0.32
CA LYS A 133 -0.38 -3.41 -0.53
C LYS A 133 -0.05 -3.85 -1.95
N ASP A 134 -0.82 -4.78 -2.48
CA ASP A 134 -0.71 -5.23 -3.86
C ASP A 134 -1.10 -4.16 -4.89
N ARG A 135 -1.73 -3.09 -4.44
CA ARG A 135 -2.14 -1.95 -5.27
C ARG A 135 -1.19 -0.75 -5.18
N GLU A 136 -0.06 -0.88 -4.48
CA GLU A 136 0.98 0.16 -4.54
C GLU A 136 1.45 0.35 -5.99
N GLY A 137 1.55 1.60 -6.41
CA GLY A 137 1.86 1.93 -7.79
C GLY A 137 0.66 1.97 -8.75
N ASP A 138 -0.54 1.67 -8.30
CA ASP A 138 -1.76 1.72 -9.11
C ASP A 138 -2.53 3.03 -8.97
N LEU A 139 -3.43 3.23 -9.93
CA LEU A 139 -4.42 4.29 -9.89
C LEU A 139 -5.66 3.82 -9.12
N ILE A 140 -6.11 4.62 -8.17
CA ILE A 140 -7.33 4.35 -7.41
C ILE A 140 -8.27 5.54 -7.47
N MET A 141 -9.57 5.26 -7.43
CA MET A 141 -10.60 6.28 -7.30
C MET A 141 -11.26 6.19 -5.94
N GLY A 142 -11.43 7.34 -5.29
CA GLY A 142 -12.14 7.47 -4.03
C GLY A 142 -12.98 8.73 -3.97
N ILE A 143 -13.66 8.92 -2.85
CA ILE A 143 -14.51 10.08 -2.59
C ILE A 143 -13.92 10.88 -1.45
N VAL A 144 -13.79 12.18 -1.63
CA VAL A 144 -13.30 13.08 -0.58
C VAL A 144 -14.30 13.13 0.56
N GLN A 145 -13.93 12.61 1.72
CA GLN A 145 -14.78 12.52 2.89
C GLN A 145 -14.68 13.79 3.75
N ARG A 146 -13.45 14.24 4.04
CA ARG A 146 -13.15 15.41 4.86
C ARG A 146 -11.74 15.96 4.60
N TYR A 147 -11.52 17.19 5.04
CA TYR A 147 -10.20 17.81 5.08
C TYR A 147 -9.81 18.04 6.54
N GLU A 148 -8.68 17.49 6.96
CA GLU A 148 -8.24 17.51 8.34
C GLU A 148 -6.73 17.74 8.44
N LYS A 149 -6.31 18.75 9.20
CA LYS A 149 -4.90 19.08 9.47
C LYS A 149 -4.03 19.16 8.21
N GLY A 150 -4.57 19.76 7.13
CA GLY A 150 -3.86 19.90 5.86
C GLY A 150 -3.95 18.70 4.93
N ASN A 151 -4.59 17.62 5.31
CA ASN A 151 -4.71 16.40 4.52
C ASN A 151 -6.15 16.17 4.08
N TYR A 152 -6.35 15.65 2.87
CA TYR A 152 -7.64 15.09 2.48
C TYR A 152 -7.74 13.63 2.93
N ILE A 153 -8.87 13.28 3.51
CA ILE A 153 -9.23 11.90 3.83
C ILE A 153 -10.19 11.43 2.75
N ILE A 154 -9.82 10.34 2.11
CA ILE A 154 -10.48 9.78 0.94
C ILE A 154 -11.10 8.45 1.31
N ASP A 155 -12.39 8.32 1.06
CA ASP A 155 -13.12 7.07 1.22
C ASP A 155 -12.93 6.19 -0.02
N LEU A 156 -12.40 4.99 0.17
CA LEU A 156 -12.20 3.98 -0.85
C LEU A 156 -13.28 2.88 -0.81
N GLY A 157 -14.32 3.06 0.02
CA GLY A 157 -15.40 2.11 0.27
C GLY A 157 -15.08 1.12 1.39
N LYS A 158 -13.99 0.38 1.30
CA LYS A 158 -13.56 -0.58 2.35
C LYS A 158 -12.59 0.03 3.36
N ALA A 159 -11.89 1.08 2.98
CA ALA A 159 -10.87 1.72 3.81
C ALA A 159 -10.81 3.22 3.56
N GLU A 160 -10.26 3.95 4.52
CA GLU A 160 -9.90 5.36 4.34
C GLU A 160 -8.43 5.47 3.90
N ALA A 161 -8.18 6.35 2.93
CA ALA A 161 -6.85 6.73 2.50
C ALA A 161 -6.56 8.19 2.84
N ILE A 162 -5.29 8.54 2.93
CA ILE A 162 -4.83 9.89 3.17
C ILE A 162 -4.13 10.45 1.94
N LEU A 163 -4.51 11.66 1.52
CA LEU A 163 -3.77 12.47 0.56
C LEU A 163 -3.09 13.61 1.34
N PRO A 164 -1.82 13.42 1.75
CA PRO A 164 -1.13 14.39 2.60
C PRO A 164 -0.81 15.67 1.82
N TYR A 165 -0.67 16.78 2.54
CA TYR A 165 -0.43 18.10 1.95
C TYR A 165 0.72 18.13 0.92
N ARG A 166 1.80 17.40 1.17
CA ARG A 166 2.97 17.32 0.26
C ARG A 166 2.68 16.62 -1.06
N GLU A 167 1.65 15.79 -1.07
CA GLU A 167 1.21 15.01 -2.22
C GLU A 167 0.01 15.64 -2.94
N GLN A 168 -0.41 16.84 -2.52
CA GLN A 168 -1.46 17.63 -3.16
C GLN A 168 -0.86 18.55 -4.20
N SER A 169 -1.56 18.70 -5.32
CA SER A 169 -1.22 19.69 -6.34
C SER A 169 -1.83 21.05 -5.95
N PHE A 170 -1.05 22.10 -5.93
CA PHE A 170 -1.44 23.40 -5.36
C PHE A 170 -2.60 24.09 -6.12
N ARG A 171 -2.89 23.69 -7.34
CA ARG A 171 -4.04 24.19 -8.12
C ARG A 171 -5.30 23.38 -7.94
N GLU A 172 -5.19 22.22 -7.31
CA GLU A 172 -6.32 21.33 -7.10
C GLU A 172 -6.97 21.63 -5.75
N GLN A 173 -8.25 21.93 -5.79
CA GLN A 173 -9.07 22.07 -4.59
C GLN A 173 -10.21 21.07 -4.69
N PHE A 174 -10.39 20.30 -3.63
CA PHE A 174 -11.43 19.29 -3.56
C PHE A 174 -12.37 19.62 -2.41
N HIS A 175 -13.65 19.31 -2.62
CA HIS A 175 -14.69 19.48 -1.64
C HIS A 175 -15.20 18.10 -1.19
N ARG A 176 -15.87 18.09 -0.06
CA ARG A 176 -16.50 16.85 0.42
C ARG A 176 -17.50 16.33 -0.63
N GLY A 177 -17.40 15.05 -0.97
CA GLY A 177 -18.21 14.38 -1.97
C GLY A 177 -17.59 14.35 -3.39
N ASP A 178 -16.50 15.10 -3.62
CA ASP A 178 -15.82 15.04 -4.91
C ASP A 178 -15.18 13.68 -5.14
N ARG A 179 -15.26 13.20 -6.38
CA ARG A 179 -14.52 12.01 -6.82
C ARG A 179 -13.10 12.40 -7.19
N LEU A 180 -12.16 11.63 -6.70
CA LEU A 180 -10.73 11.87 -6.87
C LEU A 180 -10.06 10.59 -7.36
N ARG A 181 -9.29 10.69 -8.44
CA ARG A 181 -8.31 9.68 -8.83
C ARG A 181 -6.96 10.04 -8.24
N ALA A 182 -6.27 9.07 -7.68
CA ALA A 182 -4.94 9.27 -7.12
C ALA A 182 -4.07 8.03 -7.30
N PHE A 183 -2.77 8.23 -7.26
CA PHE A 183 -1.77 7.19 -7.28
C PHE A 183 -1.56 6.65 -5.85
N VAL A 184 -1.56 5.33 -5.68
CA VAL A 184 -1.24 4.71 -4.40
C VAL A 184 0.27 4.77 -4.22
N LEU A 185 0.72 5.70 -3.39
CA LEU A 185 2.14 5.95 -3.17
C LEU A 185 2.78 4.85 -2.32
N GLU A 186 2.13 4.52 -1.22
CA GLU A 186 2.57 3.49 -0.29
C GLU A 186 1.43 3.06 0.64
N VAL A 187 1.53 1.86 1.19
CA VAL A 187 0.65 1.35 2.23
C VAL A 187 1.48 0.98 3.44
N ARG A 188 1.25 1.66 4.55
CA ARG A 188 1.99 1.49 5.81
C ARG A 188 1.13 0.74 6.81
N ASN A 189 1.73 -0.18 7.56
CA ASN A 189 1.09 -0.74 8.73
C ASN A 189 1.42 0.11 9.95
N THR A 190 0.41 0.65 10.61
CA THR A 190 0.58 1.46 11.82
C THR A 190 -0.14 0.82 13.01
N THR A 191 0.18 1.27 14.23
CA THR A 191 -0.50 0.80 15.45
C THR A 191 -2.01 1.03 15.44
N ARG A 192 -2.49 1.98 14.60
CA ARG A 192 -3.92 2.28 14.42
C ARG A 192 -4.56 1.51 13.26
N GLY A 193 -3.77 0.76 12.51
CA GLY A 193 -4.18 0.00 11.32
C GLY A 193 -3.45 0.44 10.04
N PRO A 194 -3.83 -0.13 8.89
CA PRO A 194 -3.23 0.21 7.61
C PRO A 194 -3.52 1.67 7.25
N GLN A 195 -2.49 2.36 6.78
CA GLN A 195 -2.57 3.71 6.26
C GLN A 195 -2.21 3.71 4.79
N ILE A 196 -3.19 3.96 3.94
CA ILE A 196 -3.04 4.06 2.49
C ILE A 196 -2.70 5.51 2.16
N VAL A 197 -1.50 5.75 1.64
CA VAL A 197 -1.03 7.09 1.27
C VAL A 197 -1.20 7.29 -0.23
N LEU A 198 -1.93 8.33 -0.60
CA LEU A 198 -2.20 8.69 -1.98
C LEU A 198 -1.36 9.88 -2.41
N SER A 199 -1.10 9.97 -3.71
CA SER A 199 -0.39 11.09 -4.32
C SER A 199 -1.11 11.61 -5.57
N ARG A 200 -1.15 12.94 -5.69
CA ARG A 200 -1.53 13.67 -6.91
C ARG A 200 -0.30 14.32 -7.58
N THR A 201 0.86 14.24 -6.96
CA THR A 201 2.10 14.87 -7.45
C THR A 201 3.07 13.87 -8.09
N HIS A 202 2.98 12.58 -7.72
CA HIS A 202 3.89 11.55 -8.20
C HIS A 202 3.82 11.37 -9.73
N PRO A 203 4.96 11.19 -10.44
CA PRO A 203 4.97 10.94 -11.89
C PRO A 203 4.18 9.69 -12.30
N GLY A 204 4.16 8.66 -11.46
CA GLY A 204 3.39 7.44 -11.68
C GLY A 204 1.89 7.68 -11.90
N LEU A 205 1.32 8.73 -11.31
CA LEU A 205 -0.06 9.14 -11.62
C LEU A 205 -0.23 9.41 -13.12
N LEU A 206 0.70 10.16 -13.72
CA LEU A 206 0.65 10.48 -15.13
C LEU A 206 0.78 9.23 -16.00
N THR A 207 1.72 8.34 -15.68
CA THR A 207 1.88 7.06 -16.38
C THR A 207 0.61 6.22 -16.33
N LYS A 208 -0.01 6.09 -15.16
CA LYS A 208 -1.26 5.33 -15.00
C LYS A 208 -2.46 5.97 -15.70
N LEU A 209 -2.51 7.29 -15.79
CA LEU A 209 -3.54 7.97 -16.59
C LEU A 209 -3.37 7.70 -18.08
N PHE A 210 -2.13 7.65 -18.59
CA PHE A 210 -1.87 7.23 -19.98
C PHE A 210 -2.20 5.76 -20.23
N GLU A 211 -1.88 4.86 -19.30
CA GLU A 211 -2.28 3.44 -19.38
C GLU A 211 -3.82 3.29 -19.49
N MET A 212 -4.55 4.10 -18.76
CA MET A 212 -6.03 4.07 -18.78
C MET A 212 -6.63 4.66 -20.05
N GLU A 213 -6.03 5.74 -20.59
CA GLU A 213 -6.60 6.51 -21.70
C GLU A 213 -6.13 6.05 -23.08
N VAL A 214 -4.95 5.38 -23.17
CA VAL A 214 -4.28 5.00 -24.41
C VAL A 214 -4.22 3.50 -24.51
N PRO A 215 -5.04 2.85 -25.37
CA PRO A 215 -5.04 1.38 -25.52
C PRO A 215 -3.69 0.81 -25.86
N GLU A 216 -2.92 1.47 -26.74
CA GLU A 216 -1.61 1.02 -27.17
C GLU A 216 -0.57 1.01 -26.02
N VAL A 217 -0.77 1.86 -24.99
CA VAL A 217 0.03 1.84 -23.76
C VAL A 217 -0.44 0.71 -22.86
N TYR A 218 -1.74 0.53 -22.69
CA TYR A 218 -2.32 -0.55 -21.90
C TYR A 218 -1.91 -1.95 -22.43
N GLU A 219 -1.91 -2.12 -23.74
CA GLU A 219 -1.51 -3.36 -24.42
C GLU A 219 0.02 -3.55 -24.44
N GLY A 220 0.79 -2.53 -24.01
CA GLY A 220 2.25 -2.58 -23.94
C GLY A 220 2.95 -2.48 -25.31
N ILE A 221 2.25 -2.08 -26.36
CA ILE A 221 2.80 -1.76 -27.70
C ILE A 221 3.61 -0.47 -27.61
N VAL A 222 3.02 0.57 -26.99
CA VAL A 222 3.69 1.82 -26.66
C VAL A 222 4.13 1.78 -25.20
N GLU A 223 5.36 2.13 -24.94
CA GLU A 223 5.96 2.16 -23.60
C GLU A 223 6.28 3.61 -23.21
N ILE A 224 5.91 3.99 -21.99
CA ILE A 224 6.37 5.24 -21.37
C ILE A 224 7.71 4.93 -20.70
N ALA A 225 8.80 5.32 -21.37
CA ALA A 225 10.15 5.05 -20.89
C ALA A 225 10.52 5.91 -19.66
N GLU A 226 10.05 7.16 -19.62
CA GLU A 226 10.30 8.07 -18.50
C GLU A 226 9.16 9.10 -18.40
N ALA A 227 8.85 9.53 -17.17
CA ALA A 227 7.86 10.58 -16.91
C ALA A 227 8.38 11.53 -15.83
N VAL A 228 8.29 12.83 -16.09
CA VAL A 228 8.68 13.88 -15.15
C VAL A 228 7.59 14.94 -15.05
N ARG A 229 7.37 15.45 -13.85
CA ARG A 229 6.32 16.44 -13.57
C ARG A 229 6.81 17.58 -12.71
N GLU A 230 6.27 18.74 -12.97
CA GLU A 230 6.12 19.84 -12.02
C GLU A 230 4.61 20.04 -11.79
N PRO A 231 4.06 19.47 -10.70
CA PRO A 231 2.61 19.45 -10.49
C PRO A 231 1.96 20.81 -10.63
N SER A 232 0.78 20.84 -11.24
CA SER A 232 0.05 22.07 -11.61
C SER A 232 0.75 22.99 -12.59
N GLY A 233 1.87 22.59 -13.14
CA GLY A 233 2.61 23.35 -14.14
C GLY A 233 2.68 22.62 -15.47
N ARG A 234 3.70 21.82 -15.62
CA ARG A 234 3.98 21.07 -16.85
C ARG A 234 4.57 19.70 -16.53
N ALA A 235 4.30 18.76 -17.38
CA ALA A 235 4.89 17.44 -17.38
C ALA A 235 5.51 17.10 -18.74
N LYS A 236 6.47 16.20 -18.75
CA LYS A 236 7.01 15.57 -19.97
C LYS A 236 7.01 14.07 -19.80
N ILE A 237 6.60 13.36 -20.85
CA ILE A 237 6.74 11.90 -20.94
C ILE A 237 7.56 11.56 -22.17
N ALA A 238 8.44 10.56 -22.04
CA ALA A 238 9.18 9.99 -23.13
C ALA A 238 8.55 8.64 -23.52
N VAL A 239 8.15 8.50 -24.77
CA VAL A 239 7.44 7.33 -25.26
C VAL A 239 8.19 6.67 -26.41
N ARG A 240 8.14 5.34 -26.45
CA ARG A 240 8.66 4.54 -27.54
C ARG A 240 7.69 3.44 -27.94
N SER A 241 7.74 2.99 -29.19
CA SER A 241 6.98 1.83 -29.66
C SER A 241 7.88 0.61 -29.78
N LYS A 242 7.35 -0.55 -29.43
CA LYS A 242 7.96 -1.85 -29.72
C LYS A 242 7.70 -2.29 -31.16
N GLU A 243 6.67 -1.72 -31.79
CA GLU A 243 6.27 -2.00 -33.16
C GLU A 243 6.66 -0.84 -34.09
N ARG A 244 7.22 -1.17 -35.26
CA ARG A 244 7.71 -0.16 -36.20
C ARG A 244 6.61 0.67 -36.85
N ASP A 245 5.42 0.09 -36.97
CA ASP A 245 4.30 0.68 -37.67
C ASP A 245 3.42 1.56 -36.76
N VAL A 246 3.75 1.64 -35.48
CA VAL A 246 3.00 2.43 -34.49
C VAL A 246 3.80 3.68 -34.11
N ASP A 247 3.21 4.86 -34.39
CA ASP A 247 3.74 6.14 -33.90
C ASP A 247 3.40 6.31 -32.42
N PRO A 248 4.37 6.24 -31.51
CA PRO A 248 4.10 6.30 -30.07
C PRO A 248 3.61 7.68 -29.62
N VAL A 249 4.06 8.74 -30.26
CA VAL A 249 3.63 10.11 -29.94
C VAL A 249 2.18 10.34 -30.40
N GLY A 250 1.89 9.97 -31.65
CA GLY A 250 0.55 10.06 -32.21
C GLY A 250 -0.49 9.24 -31.44
N ALA A 251 -0.12 8.03 -31.00
CA ALA A 251 -0.98 7.17 -30.16
C ALA A 251 -1.35 7.85 -28.83
N CYS A 252 -0.38 8.45 -28.15
CA CYS A 252 -0.59 9.14 -26.87
C CYS A 252 -1.33 10.47 -27.03
N VAL A 253 -1.13 11.20 -28.12
CA VAL A 253 -1.84 12.45 -28.41
C VAL A 253 -3.32 12.17 -28.72
N GLY A 254 -3.57 11.15 -29.54
CA GLY A 254 -4.90 10.80 -30.01
C GLY A 254 -5.42 11.74 -31.10
N VAL A 255 -6.58 11.40 -31.67
CA VAL A 255 -7.20 12.20 -32.73
C VAL A 255 -7.49 13.61 -32.27
N ARG A 256 -6.88 14.60 -32.93
CA ARG A 256 -6.97 16.03 -32.57
C ARG A 256 -6.61 16.33 -31.11
N GLY A 257 -5.78 15.51 -30.50
CA GLY A 257 -5.35 15.69 -29.11
C GLY A 257 -6.35 15.20 -28.05
N SER A 258 -7.36 14.43 -28.43
CA SER A 258 -8.44 14.02 -27.53
C SER A 258 -7.96 13.28 -26.28
N ARG A 259 -7.02 12.35 -26.45
CA ARG A 259 -6.49 11.54 -25.35
C ARG A 259 -5.66 12.37 -24.37
N VAL A 260 -4.70 13.14 -24.88
CA VAL A 260 -3.88 14.00 -24.00
C VAL A 260 -4.73 15.09 -23.33
N GLN A 261 -5.77 15.62 -24.00
CA GLN A 261 -6.66 16.62 -23.39
C GLN A 261 -7.54 16.03 -22.27
N ALA A 262 -7.95 14.76 -22.37
CA ALA A 262 -8.64 14.07 -21.27
C ALA A 262 -7.75 14.00 -20.02
N ILE A 263 -6.46 13.65 -20.18
CA ILE A 263 -5.49 13.59 -19.09
C ILE A 263 -5.20 15.00 -18.53
N VAL A 264 -5.03 16.00 -19.40
CA VAL A 264 -4.87 17.41 -18.99
C VAL A 264 -6.07 17.88 -18.17
N GLY A 265 -7.28 17.48 -18.56
CA GLY A 265 -8.52 17.78 -17.82
C GLY A 265 -8.53 17.13 -16.42
N GLU A 266 -8.14 15.86 -16.32
CA GLU A 266 -8.01 15.15 -15.04
C GLU A 266 -7.00 15.82 -14.10
N LEU A 267 -5.89 16.34 -14.65
CA LEU A 267 -4.82 17.04 -13.92
C LEU A 267 -5.07 18.55 -13.80
N ARG A 268 -6.32 19.00 -13.98
CA ARG A 268 -6.75 20.40 -13.80
C ARG A 268 -5.92 21.40 -14.60
N GLY A 269 -5.58 21.06 -15.84
CA GLY A 269 -4.90 21.94 -16.79
C GLY A 269 -3.36 21.88 -16.74
N GLU A 270 -2.77 20.87 -16.13
CA GLU A 270 -1.34 20.61 -16.23
C GLU A 270 -0.97 20.30 -17.68
N LYS A 271 -0.06 21.08 -18.26
CA LYS A 271 0.38 20.88 -19.64
C LYS A 271 1.28 19.66 -19.76
N ILE A 272 1.05 18.85 -20.80
CA ILE A 272 1.81 17.61 -21.01
C ILE A 272 2.50 17.67 -22.37
N ASP A 273 3.82 17.52 -22.38
CA ASP A 273 4.63 17.35 -23.57
C ASP A 273 4.94 15.85 -23.77
N ILE A 274 4.57 15.33 -24.93
CA ILE A 274 4.82 13.93 -25.31
C ILE A 274 6.02 13.90 -26.23
N ILE A 275 7.08 13.21 -25.81
CA ILE A 275 8.41 13.23 -26.41
C ILE A 275 8.73 11.84 -26.98
N ALA A 276 9.18 11.78 -28.23
CA ALA A 276 9.71 10.54 -28.78
C ALA A 276 11.06 10.21 -28.08
N TRP A 277 11.07 9.08 -27.40
CA TRP A 277 12.31 8.56 -26.81
C TRP A 277 13.32 8.15 -27.88
N SER A 278 14.61 8.21 -27.59
CA SER A 278 15.67 7.80 -28.50
C SER A 278 16.85 7.24 -27.71
N ASP A 279 17.47 6.17 -28.25
CA ASP A 279 18.72 5.62 -27.75
C ASP A 279 19.90 6.58 -27.95
N ASP A 280 19.82 7.44 -28.97
CA ASP A 280 20.79 8.52 -29.19
C ASP A 280 20.53 9.67 -28.21
N PRO A 281 21.47 9.92 -27.27
CA PRO A 281 21.28 10.95 -26.25
C PRO A 281 21.11 12.37 -26.85
N VAL A 282 21.78 12.67 -27.96
CA VAL A 282 21.70 13.98 -28.64
C VAL A 282 20.27 14.17 -29.18
N LYS A 283 19.76 13.16 -29.87
CA LYS A 283 18.40 13.18 -30.40
C LYS A 283 17.38 13.24 -29.28
N PHE A 284 17.59 12.49 -28.17
CA PHE A 284 16.66 12.48 -27.04
C PHE A 284 16.61 13.85 -26.34
N VAL A 285 17.76 14.50 -26.08
CA VAL A 285 17.79 15.86 -25.51
C VAL A 285 17.14 16.87 -26.44
N THR A 286 17.41 16.77 -27.76
CA THR A 286 16.78 17.64 -28.75
C THR A 286 15.24 17.49 -28.73
N ASN A 287 14.75 16.27 -28.71
CA ASN A 287 13.31 15.98 -28.62
C ASN A 287 12.73 16.52 -27.28
N ALA A 288 13.44 16.32 -26.17
CA ALA A 288 13.00 16.73 -24.85
C ALA A 288 12.88 18.25 -24.66
N LEU A 289 13.62 19.04 -25.44
CA LEU A 289 13.53 20.49 -25.45
C LEU A 289 12.37 21.03 -26.32
N SER A 290 11.68 20.15 -27.03
CA SER A 290 10.48 20.52 -27.76
C SER A 290 9.52 21.37 -26.88
N PRO A 291 8.85 22.38 -27.46
CA PRO A 291 8.72 22.71 -28.89
C PRO A 291 9.83 23.59 -29.47
N ALA A 292 10.90 23.90 -28.72
CA ALA A 292 12.00 24.71 -29.24
C ALA A 292 12.80 23.95 -30.33
N LYS A 293 13.23 24.67 -31.34
CA LYS A 293 14.14 24.17 -32.37
C LYS A 293 15.57 24.35 -31.91
N ILE A 294 16.37 23.30 -31.99
CA ILE A 294 17.77 23.29 -31.56
C ILE A 294 18.66 23.25 -32.81
N ALA A 295 19.67 24.10 -32.85
CA ALA A 295 20.62 24.16 -33.95
C ALA A 295 21.72 23.11 -33.83
N LYS A 296 22.31 22.96 -32.64
CA LYS A 296 23.43 22.06 -32.40
C LYS A 296 23.46 21.58 -30.93
N VAL A 297 23.97 20.38 -30.72
CA VAL A 297 24.23 19.85 -29.38
C VAL A 297 25.68 19.36 -29.32
N ILE A 298 26.41 19.75 -28.27
CA ILE A 298 27.78 19.32 -27.99
C ILE A 298 27.75 18.50 -26.72
N VAL A 299 28.28 17.30 -26.78
CA VAL A 299 28.26 16.34 -25.66
C VAL A 299 29.58 16.37 -24.92
N HIS A 300 29.50 16.57 -23.60
CA HIS A 300 30.61 16.47 -22.67
C HIS A 300 30.39 15.24 -21.76
N GLU A 301 30.75 14.06 -22.29
CA GLU A 301 30.46 12.79 -21.60
C GLU A 301 31.04 12.70 -20.19
N LYS A 302 32.29 13.18 -19.99
CA LYS A 302 32.97 13.13 -18.69
C LYS A 302 32.24 13.93 -17.59
N GLU A 303 31.51 14.96 -17.98
CA GLU A 303 30.79 15.86 -17.06
C GLU A 303 29.30 15.54 -17.00
N ASN A 304 28.83 14.59 -17.80
CA ASN A 304 27.42 14.30 -18.00
C ASN A 304 26.62 15.57 -18.35
N THR A 305 27.18 16.42 -19.23
CA THR A 305 26.65 17.72 -19.62
C THR A 305 26.48 17.78 -21.12
N MET A 306 25.37 18.37 -21.59
CA MET A 306 25.14 18.72 -22.98
C MET A 306 25.00 20.23 -23.11
N GLU A 307 25.84 20.81 -23.96
CA GLU A 307 25.75 22.19 -24.36
C GLU A 307 24.85 22.26 -25.60
N VAL A 308 23.73 22.94 -25.46
CA VAL A 308 22.70 23.05 -26.49
C VAL A 308 22.69 24.44 -27.04
N ILE A 309 22.90 24.55 -28.36
CA ILE A 309 22.93 25.82 -29.07
C ILE A 309 21.57 26.02 -29.72
N ALA A 310 20.89 27.07 -29.33
CA ALA A 310 19.59 27.43 -29.86
C ALA A 310 19.66 28.78 -30.62
N PRO A 311 18.92 28.93 -31.74
CA PRO A 311 18.70 30.22 -32.39
C PRO A 311 18.15 31.24 -31.40
N GLU A 312 18.44 32.51 -31.59
CA GLU A 312 18.04 33.60 -30.69
C GLU A 312 16.53 33.65 -30.46
N ASP A 313 15.75 33.46 -31.53
CA ASP A 313 14.28 33.41 -31.49
C ASP A 313 13.73 32.17 -30.73
N GLN A 314 14.52 31.12 -30.57
CA GLN A 314 14.16 29.86 -29.89
C GLN A 314 14.67 29.79 -28.45
N LEU A 315 15.62 30.63 -28.06
CA LEU A 315 16.31 30.61 -26.76
C LEU A 315 15.30 30.64 -25.58
N SER A 316 14.40 31.61 -25.60
CA SER A 316 13.38 31.77 -24.58
C SER A 316 12.43 30.57 -24.50
N LEU A 317 12.16 29.93 -25.61
CA LEU A 317 11.31 28.75 -25.68
C LEU A 317 12.05 27.50 -25.17
N ALA A 318 13.31 27.34 -25.52
CA ALA A 318 14.17 26.25 -25.06
C ALA A 318 14.35 26.28 -23.53
N ILE A 319 14.60 27.45 -22.97
CA ILE A 319 14.69 27.65 -21.51
C ILE A 319 13.33 27.48 -20.86
N GLY A 320 12.30 28.10 -21.42
CA GLY A 320 10.95 28.14 -20.88
C GLY A 320 10.79 29.10 -19.70
N LYS A 321 9.55 29.35 -19.28
CA LYS A 321 9.23 30.23 -18.15
C LYS A 321 9.92 29.75 -16.87
N LYS A 322 10.74 30.60 -16.27
CA LYS A 322 11.55 30.27 -15.05
C LYS A 322 12.42 29.01 -15.22
N GLY A 323 12.89 28.73 -16.43
CA GLY A 323 13.70 27.55 -16.70
C GLY A 323 12.95 26.21 -16.66
N GLN A 324 11.63 26.23 -16.75
CA GLN A 324 10.81 25.01 -16.59
C GLN A 324 11.06 23.98 -17.70
N ASN A 325 11.19 24.43 -18.96
CA ASN A 325 11.37 23.52 -20.07
C ASN A 325 12.71 22.79 -19.98
N VAL A 326 13.81 23.53 -19.81
CA VAL A 326 15.16 22.93 -19.68
C VAL A 326 15.29 22.06 -18.44
N ARG A 327 14.69 22.47 -17.30
CA ARG A 327 14.73 21.67 -16.07
C ARG A 327 13.99 20.33 -16.19
N LEU A 328 12.83 20.33 -16.83
CA LEU A 328 12.08 19.09 -17.11
C LEU A 328 12.82 18.23 -18.14
N ALA A 329 13.40 18.83 -19.20
CA ALA A 329 14.20 18.10 -20.17
C ALA A 329 15.43 17.44 -19.54
N ALA A 330 16.13 18.17 -18.66
CA ALA A 330 17.28 17.64 -17.94
C ALA A 330 16.90 16.46 -17.02
N LYS A 331 15.78 16.56 -16.30
CA LYS A 331 15.27 15.46 -15.48
C LYS A 331 14.85 14.25 -16.31
N LEU A 332 14.16 14.47 -17.44
CA LEU A 332 13.66 13.42 -18.32
C LEU A 332 14.83 12.63 -18.96
N THR A 333 15.86 13.35 -19.41
CA THR A 333 17.00 12.75 -20.14
C THR A 333 18.15 12.32 -19.22
N ARG A 334 18.12 12.78 -17.94
CA ARG A 334 19.19 12.56 -16.96
C ARG A 334 20.54 13.19 -17.34
N TRP A 335 20.52 14.17 -18.25
CA TRP A 335 21.69 14.97 -18.64
C TRP A 335 21.59 16.37 -18.04
N LYS A 336 22.72 16.95 -17.68
CA LYS A 336 22.80 18.38 -17.42
C LYS A 336 22.73 19.11 -18.75
N ILE A 337 21.84 20.08 -18.89
CA ILE A 337 21.62 20.82 -20.14
C ILE A 337 21.98 22.27 -19.91
N ASP A 338 22.96 22.77 -20.66
CA ASP A 338 23.36 24.17 -20.71
C ASP A 338 22.94 24.73 -22.06
N ILE A 339 22.10 25.79 -22.05
CA ILE A 339 21.55 26.37 -23.27
C ILE A 339 22.25 27.67 -23.56
N LYS A 340 22.83 27.78 -24.77
CA LYS A 340 23.51 28.97 -25.27
C LYS A 340 22.87 29.47 -26.55
N SER A 341 23.00 30.79 -26.79
CA SER A 341 22.62 31.40 -28.06
C SER A 341 23.67 31.10 -29.14
N GLU A 342 23.26 30.99 -30.40
CA GLU A 342 24.16 30.91 -31.54
C GLU A 342 25.10 32.12 -31.63
N GLU A 343 24.65 33.32 -31.22
CA GLU A 343 25.48 34.54 -31.25
C GLU A 343 26.58 34.54 -30.17
N SER A 344 26.45 33.69 -29.15
CA SER A 344 27.40 33.58 -28.06
C SER A 344 28.45 32.48 -28.28
N PHE A 345 28.38 31.79 -29.41
CA PHE A 345 29.20 30.65 -29.81
C PHE A 345 30.12 31.01 -30.98
#